data_e5b0e2a318db65aae84f631b73e7b26f
#
_entry.id   e5b0e2a318db65aae84f631b73e7b26f
#
_cell.length_a   1.000
_cell.length_b   1.000
_cell.length_c   1.000
_cell.angle_alpha   90.00
_cell.angle_beta   90.00
_cell.angle_gamma   90.00
#
_symmetry.space_group_name_H-M   'P 1'
#
loop_
_entity.id
_entity.type
_entity.pdbx_description
1 polymer ?
#
loop_
_entity_poly.entity_id
_entity_poly.type
_entity_poly.pdbx_seq_one_letter_code
_entity_poly.pdbx_strand_id
1 'polypeptide(L)'
;SGYTGEGDLVITEDHVGLWTDTRYFIQASKQLPEAGAELHKTRVPGQVLIPEWLAGHFADFDEACVAVDGLCMTASSVRDIQEAVGEKVRFVNVPDMLEVLWTDRPEIPQTPIITLGPEQVGWSREQKIRWLRKWLAEKGYDAILLTALDEIAWMLNVRGQDVAYNPVVMSYLLVTQDNVLWFARKGPTPDEDDETEDSFHELIADGVNIQEYSDVETALSNLVDGSYIETLFVDPTTLNYNLYSILKDNSPQSIVFGTSPVGLRKSVKNDVEITGMKEAHLEDGIAMERFLHWLQTSVEAGDAINEYEA
;
A
#
# COMPACT_ATOMS: atom_id res chain seq x y z
N SER A 1 -25.64 -11.75 3.16
CA SER A 1 -24.42 -11.82 2.37
C SER A 1 -23.87 -10.41 2.14
N GLY A 2 -22.62 -10.18 2.46
CA GLY A 2 -21.99 -8.89 2.24
C GLY A 2 -21.47 -8.72 0.81
N TYR A 3 -21.17 -7.50 0.42
CA TYR A 3 -20.41 -7.21 -0.78
C TYR A 3 -18.96 -7.69 -0.60
N THR A 4 -18.42 -8.41 -1.58
CA THR A 4 -17.07 -9.00 -1.54
C THR A 4 -16.12 -8.43 -2.60
N GLY A 5 -16.51 -7.33 -3.26
CA GLY A 5 -15.68 -6.61 -4.20
C GLY A 5 -14.90 -5.46 -3.56
N GLU A 6 -14.15 -4.73 -4.36
CA GLU A 6 -13.36 -3.55 -3.97
C GLU A 6 -14.19 -2.26 -4.11
N GLY A 7 -14.02 -1.30 -3.22
CA GLY A 7 -14.67 0.01 -3.29
C GLY A 7 -14.58 0.79 -1.98
N ASP A 8 -14.97 2.06 -2.08
CA ASP A 8 -15.01 2.98 -0.96
C ASP A 8 -16.46 3.13 -0.45
N LEU A 9 -16.63 3.04 0.88
CA LEU A 9 -17.93 3.11 1.53
C LEU A 9 -18.10 4.46 2.24
N VAL A 10 -19.22 5.13 1.98
CA VAL A 10 -19.65 6.33 2.73
C VAL A 10 -20.93 6.01 3.45
N ILE A 11 -20.96 6.30 4.75
CA ILE A 11 -22.13 6.11 5.62
C ILE A 11 -22.49 7.45 6.27
N THR A 12 -23.75 7.84 6.14
CA THR A 12 -24.35 8.97 6.86
C THR A 12 -25.58 8.48 7.62
N GLU A 13 -26.30 9.37 8.29
CA GLU A 13 -27.54 9.01 9.02
C GLU A 13 -28.63 8.46 8.09
N ASP A 14 -28.67 8.92 6.84
CA ASP A 14 -29.73 8.64 5.87
C ASP A 14 -29.24 7.95 4.58
N HIS A 15 -27.91 7.70 4.45
CA HIS A 15 -27.33 7.13 3.24
C HIS A 15 -26.22 6.14 3.54
N VAL A 16 -26.20 5.04 2.80
CA VAL A 16 -25.08 4.09 2.71
C VAL A 16 -24.75 3.91 1.25
N GLY A 17 -23.62 4.44 0.81
CA GLY A 17 -23.18 4.40 -0.59
C GLY A 17 -21.84 3.71 -0.79
N LEU A 18 -21.77 2.83 -1.77
CA LEU A 18 -20.53 2.19 -2.21
C LEU A 18 -20.09 2.75 -3.57
N TRP A 19 -18.90 3.36 -3.60
CA TRP A 19 -18.23 3.77 -4.84
C TRP A 19 -17.29 2.66 -5.31
N THR A 20 -17.56 2.12 -6.49
CA THR A 20 -16.72 1.05 -7.07
C THR A 20 -16.58 1.21 -8.59
N ASP A 21 -15.64 0.50 -9.20
CA ASP A 21 -15.37 0.61 -10.63
C ASP A 21 -16.04 -0.48 -11.48
N THR A 22 -15.82 -0.42 -12.78
CA THR A 22 -16.48 -1.26 -13.79
C THR A 22 -16.32 -2.77 -13.58
N ARG A 23 -15.27 -3.20 -12.89
CA ARG A 23 -15.01 -4.63 -12.59
C ARG A 23 -16.10 -5.23 -11.70
N TYR A 24 -16.71 -4.40 -10.85
CA TYR A 24 -17.61 -4.84 -9.77
C TYR A 24 -19.07 -4.41 -9.96
N PHE A 25 -19.45 -3.69 -11.01
CA PHE A 25 -20.81 -3.16 -11.15
C PHE A 25 -21.91 -4.23 -11.10
N ILE A 26 -21.69 -5.37 -11.79
CA ILE A 26 -22.67 -6.46 -11.82
C ILE A 26 -22.80 -7.10 -10.43
N GLN A 27 -21.68 -7.36 -9.78
CA GLN A 27 -21.65 -7.94 -8.45
C GLN A 27 -22.30 -7.00 -7.43
N ALA A 28 -21.88 -5.74 -7.39
CA ALA A 28 -22.43 -4.72 -6.49
C ALA A 28 -23.93 -4.54 -6.67
N SER A 29 -24.41 -4.46 -7.93
CA SER A 29 -25.86 -4.32 -8.19
C SER A 29 -26.71 -5.47 -7.66
N LYS A 30 -26.11 -6.66 -7.48
CA LYS A 30 -26.81 -7.84 -6.92
C LYS A 30 -26.71 -7.93 -5.41
N GLN A 31 -25.59 -7.54 -4.83
CA GLN A 31 -25.29 -7.73 -3.39
C GLN A 31 -25.72 -6.55 -2.52
N LEU A 32 -25.57 -5.30 -2.98
CA LEU A 32 -25.86 -4.12 -2.18
C LEU A 32 -27.32 -3.92 -1.77
N PRO A 33 -28.35 -4.25 -2.60
CA PRO A 33 -29.74 -4.06 -2.20
C PRO A 33 -30.13 -4.79 -0.92
N GLU A 34 -29.57 -5.98 -0.67
CA GLU A 34 -29.83 -6.74 0.56
C GLU A 34 -29.25 -6.08 1.81
N ALA A 35 -28.16 -5.29 1.64
CA ALA A 35 -27.54 -4.52 2.68
C ALA A 35 -28.13 -3.11 2.85
N GLY A 36 -29.11 -2.73 2.02
CA GLY A 36 -29.67 -1.38 2.00
C GLY A 36 -28.71 -0.29 1.53
N ALA A 37 -27.69 -0.67 0.74
CA ALA A 37 -26.67 0.23 0.24
C ALA A 37 -26.89 0.58 -1.24
N GLU A 38 -26.52 1.79 -1.64
CA GLU A 38 -26.61 2.31 -3.00
C GLU A 38 -25.28 2.15 -3.74
N LEU A 39 -25.34 1.76 -5.02
CA LEU A 39 -24.19 1.67 -5.90
C LEU A 39 -23.90 3.01 -6.57
N HIS A 40 -22.72 3.57 -6.27
CA HIS A 40 -22.15 4.69 -7.00
C HIS A 40 -21.04 4.18 -7.93
N LYS A 41 -21.20 4.45 -9.22
CA LYS A 41 -20.27 3.97 -10.24
C LYS A 41 -19.12 4.95 -10.41
N THR A 42 -17.87 4.48 -10.40
CA THR A 42 -16.69 5.28 -10.71
C THR A 42 -16.15 4.98 -12.10
N ARG A 43 -15.29 5.83 -12.63
CA ARG A 43 -14.63 5.70 -13.95
C ARG A 43 -15.59 5.61 -15.14
N VAL A 44 -16.77 6.19 -14.98
CA VAL A 44 -17.74 6.38 -16.08
C VAL A 44 -18.15 7.84 -16.20
N PRO A 45 -18.46 8.33 -17.41
CA PRO A 45 -18.81 9.75 -17.60
C PRO A 45 -20.05 10.18 -16.81
N GLY A 46 -20.00 11.36 -16.21
CA GLY A 46 -21.14 11.97 -15.53
C GLY A 46 -21.43 11.42 -14.13
N GLN A 47 -20.55 10.60 -13.57
CA GLN A 47 -20.70 10.11 -12.21
C GLN A 47 -20.16 11.12 -11.19
N VAL A 48 -20.81 11.19 -10.03
CA VAL A 48 -20.41 12.01 -8.89
C VAL A 48 -19.47 11.19 -8.01
N LEU A 49 -18.26 11.67 -7.80
CA LEU A 49 -17.26 11.02 -6.92
C LEU A 49 -17.49 11.43 -5.46
N ILE A 50 -16.83 10.73 -4.53
CA ILE A 50 -16.98 10.98 -3.08
C ILE A 50 -16.76 12.45 -2.71
N PRO A 51 -15.71 13.15 -3.19
CA PRO A 51 -15.50 14.54 -2.85
C PRO A 51 -16.69 15.45 -3.22
N GLU A 52 -17.19 15.34 -4.46
CA GLU A 52 -18.32 16.13 -4.93
C GLU A 52 -19.63 15.73 -4.23
N TRP A 53 -19.82 14.42 -3.96
CA TRP A 53 -21.00 13.94 -3.27
C TRP A 53 -21.08 14.48 -1.84
N LEU A 54 -19.96 14.39 -1.10
CA LEU A 54 -19.88 14.92 0.27
C LEU A 54 -20.01 16.44 0.29
N ALA A 55 -19.44 17.16 -0.68
CA ALA A 55 -19.61 18.59 -0.81
C ALA A 55 -21.10 18.97 -0.99
N GLY A 56 -21.83 18.21 -1.81
CA GLY A 56 -23.28 18.37 -1.99
C GLY A 56 -24.07 18.01 -0.73
N HIS A 57 -23.74 16.90 -0.08
CA HIS A 57 -24.40 16.44 1.14
C HIS A 57 -24.27 17.47 2.30
N PHE A 58 -23.08 18.06 2.46
CA PHE A 58 -22.82 19.05 3.51
C PHE A 58 -23.11 20.51 3.09
N ALA A 59 -23.71 20.75 1.91
CA ALA A 59 -23.90 22.10 1.40
C ALA A 59 -24.63 23.03 2.38
N ASP A 60 -25.68 22.52 3.02
CA ASP A 60 -26.56 23.27 3.93
C ASP A 60 -26.21 23.12 5.43
N PHE A 61 -25.09 22.44 5.74
CA PHE A 61 -24.62 22.31 7.13
C PHE A 61 -23.72 23.49 7.50
N ASP A 62 -23.89 24.03 8.70
CA ASP A 62 -23.00 25.05 9.26
C ASP A 62 -21.67 24.43 9.71
N GLU A 63 -21.74 23.25 10.36
CA GLU A 63 -20.60 22.43 10.79
C GLU A 63 -20.91 20.94 10.59
N ALA A 64 -19.91 20.17 10.22
CA ALA A 64 -20.01 18.72 10.10
C ALA A 64 -18.69 18.02 10.49
N CYS A 65 -18.77 16.72 10.71
CA CYS A 65 -17.62 15.89 11.04
C CYS A 65 -17.64 14.60 10.20
N VAL A 66 -16.51 14.30 9.56
CA VAL A 66 -16.29 13.06 8.83
C VAL A 66 -15.22 12.23 9.55
N ALA A 67 -15.57 11.03 9.96
CA ALA A 67 -14.62 10.03 10.44
C ALA A 67 -14.05 9.27 9.24
N VAL A 68 -12.74 9.10 9.23
CA VAL A 68 -12.05 8.31 8.20
C VAL A 68 -11.19 7.23 8.85
N ASP A 69 -11.17 6.03 8.26
CA ASP A 69 -10.20 5.02 8.62
C ASP A 69 -8.85 5.37 7.97
N GLY A 70 -7.99 5.99 8.77
CA GLY A 70 -6.72 6.47 8.28
C GLY A 70 -5.72 5.37 7.92
N LEU A 71 -5.94 4.12 8.32
CA LEU A 71 -5.12 2.98 7.89
C LEU A 71 -5.44 2.58 6.45
N CYS A 72 -6.70 2.78 6.02
CA CYS A 72 -7.19 2.36 4.70
C CYS A 72 -7.22 3.48 3.67
N MET A 73 -7.12 4.75 4.07
CA MET A 73 -7.16 5.90 3.16
C MET A 73 -5.79 6.57 3.05
N THR A 74 -5.44 7.04 1.85
CA THR A 74 -4.21 7.81 1.64
C THR A 74 -4.36 9.26 2.09
N ALA A 75 -3.25 9.90 2.44
CA ALA A 75 -3.23 11.32 2.80
C ALA A 75 -3.73 12.22 1.66
N SER A 76 -3.41 11.88 0.41
CA SER A 76 -3.91 12.62 -0.77
C SER A 76 -5.41 12.47 -0.94
N SER A 77 -5.97 11.26 -0.80
CA SER A 77 -7.42 11.05 -0.94
C SER A 77 -8.24 11.82 0.10
N VAL A 78 -7.78 11.82 1.36
CA VAL A 78 -8.45 12.60 2.41
C VAL A 78 -8.32 14.11 2.14
N ARG A 79 -7.17 14.58 1.70
CA ARG A 79 -6.98 15.99 1.33
C ARG A 79 -7.91 16.41 0.20
N ASP A 80 -8.04 15.61 -0.85
CA ASP A 80 -8.93 15.91 -1.99
C ASP A 80 -10.40 16.04 -1.53
N ILE A 81 -10.83 15.20 -0.58
CA ILE A 81 -12.15 15.33 0.05
C ILE A 81 -12.24 16.61 0.88
N GLN A 82 -11.24 16.90 1.72
CA GLN A 82 -11.19 18.12 2.55
C GLN A 82 -11.29 19.39 1.71
N GLU A 83 -10.54 19.44 0.60
CA GLU A 83 -10.58 20.57 -0.33
C GLU A 83 -11.97 20.76 -0.96
N ALA A 84 -12.66 19.69 -1.31
CA ALA A 84 -14.00 19.74 -1.90
C ALA A 84 -15.08 20.18 -0.92
N VAL A 85 -15.05 19.71 0.34
CA VAL A 85 -16.09 20.02 1.35
C VAL A 85 -15.84 21.34 2.10
N GLY A 86 -14.59 21.83 2.08
CA GLY A 86 -14.20 23.08 2.75
C GLY A 86 -14.02 23.00 4.25
N GLU A 87 -13.66 24.12 4.88
CA GLU A 87 -13.23 24.20 6.30
C GLU A 87 -14.35 23.91 7.32
N LYS A 88 -15.62 24.00 6.92
CA LYS A 88 -16.76 23.71 7.79
C LYS A 88 -16.90 22.23 8.15
N VAL A 89 -16.22 21.34 7.44
CA VAL A 89 -16.22 19.90 7.68
C VAL A 89 -14.91 19.49 8.33
N ARG A 90 -14.98 19.07 9.59
CA ARG A 90 -13.83 18.55 10.34
C ARG A 90 -13.62 17.07 10.04
N PHE A 91 -12.39 16.67 9.82
CA PHE A 91 -12.01 15.26 9.65
C PHE A 91 -11.41 14.71 10.94
N VAL A 92 -11.81 13.50 11.29
CA VAL A 92 -11.28 12.76 12.45
C VAL A 92 -10.73 11.45 11.96
N ASN A 93 -9.46 11.20 12.27
CA ASN A 93 -8.84 9.90 12.03
C ASN A 93 -9.35 8.91 13.10
N VAL A 94 -9.92 7.80 12.64
CA VAL A 94 -10.39 6.69 13.48
C VAL A 94 -9.83 5.41 12.87
N PRO A 95 -8.56 5.06 13.17
CA PRO A 95 -7.94 3.88 12.59
C PRO A 95 -8.69 2.61 13.03
N ASP A 96 -8.84 1.69 12.08
CA ASP A 96 -9.49 0.39 12.27
C ASP A 96 -10.91 0.47 12.86
N MET A 97 -11.77 1.27 12.26
CA MET A 97 -13.16 1.45 12.69
C MET A 97 -13.97 0.14 12.78
N LEU A 98 -13.54 -0.89 12.05
CA LEU A 98 -14.25 -2.17 11.99
C LEU A 98 -13.77 -3.21 13.03
N GLU A 99 -12.70 -2.95 13.78
CA GLU A 99 -12.11 -3.89 14.74
C GLU A 99 -13.15 -4.47 15.71
N VAL A 100 -13.98 -3.61 16.28
CA VAL A 100 -15.01 -4.02 17.26
C VAL A 100 -16.17 -4.81 16.64
N LEU A 101 -16.35 -4.73 15.34
CA LEU A 101 -17.46 -5.38 14.60
C LEU A 101 -17.01 -6.68 13.95
N TRP A 102 -15.75 -6.80 13.56
CA TRP A 102 -15.21 -7.96 12.85
C TRP A 102 -14.49 -8.92 13.79
N THR A 103 -15.26 -9.64 14.58
CA THR A 103 -14.76 -10.50 15.66
C THR A 103 -14.03 -11.76 15.21
N ASP A 104 -14.23 -12.19 13.97
CA ASP A 104 -13.58 -13.33 13.30
C ASP A 104 -12.60 -12.89 12.20
N ARG A 105 -12.06 -11.68 12.31
CA ARG A 105 -11.11 -11.12 11.36
C ARG A 105 -9.85 -11.99 11.29
N PRO A 106 -9.43 -12.40 10.08
CA PRO A 106 -8.17 -13.13 9.92
C PRO A 106 -6.99 -12.27 10.39
N GLU A 107 -6.00 -12.92 10.98
CA GLU A 107 -4.74 -12.26 11.26
C GLU A 107 -4.06 -11.80 9.98
N ILE A 108 -3.30 -10.70 10.05
CA ILE A 108 -2.51 -10.22 8.91
C ILE A 108 -1.46 -11.31 8.60
N PRO A 109 -1.34 -11.73 7.32
CA PRO A 109 -0.39 -12.74 6.93
C PRO A 109 1.05 -12.42 7.37
N GLN A 110 1.77 -13.45 7.79
CA GLN A 110 3.19 -13.42 8.06
C GLN A 110 3.83 -14.51 7.22
N THR A 111 4.42 -14.11 6.09
CA THR A 111 5.02 -15.05 5.16
C THR A 111 6.55 -15.03 5.29
N PRO A 112 7.25 -16.10 4.92
CA PRO A 112 8.70 -16.09 4.88
C PRO A 112 9.24 -14.94 4.01
N ILE A 113 10.31 -14.33 4.49
CA ILE A 113 11.00 -13.23 3.81
C ILE A 113 12.26 -13.77 3.19
N ILE A 114 12.44 -13.52 1.89
CA ILE A 114 13.64 -13.88 1.14
C ILE A 114 14.35 -12.63 0.64
N THR A 115 15.67 -12.66 0.66
CA THR A 115 16.55 -11.65 0.05
C THR A 115 16.98 -12.09 -1.34
N LEU A 116 17.19 -11.11 -2.23
CA LEU A 116 17.70 -11.33 -3.58
C LEU A 116 19.09 -10.72 -3.70
N GLY A 117 20.05 -11.52 -4.19
CA GLY A 117 21.42 -11.08 -4.40
C GLY A 117 21.60 -10.20 -5.64
N PRO A 118 22.77 -9.54 -5.78
CA PRO A 118 23.06 -8.68 -6.94
C PRO A 118 23.01 -9.41 -8.27
N GLU A 119 23.25 -10.72 -8.30
CA GLU A 119 23.15 -11.57 -9.50
C GLU A 119 21.71 -11.68 -10.01
N GLN A 120 20.71 -11.49 -9.15
CA GLN A 120 19.29 -11.55 -9.50
C GLN A 120 18.70 -10.16 -9.79
N VAL A 121 19.19 -9.11 -9.14
CA VAL A 121 18.61 -7.75 -9.20
C VAL A 121 19.56 -6.67 -9.76
N GLY A 122 20.83 -6.99 -9.97
CA GLY A 122 21.85 -6.11 -10.56
C GLY A 122 22.42 -5.04 -9.62
N TRP A 123 21.62 -4.47 -8.74
CA TRP A 123 22.02 -3.49 -7.75
C TRP A 123 21.90 -4.05 -6.33
N SER A 124 23.01 -4.00 -5.58
CA SER A 124 22.96 -4.35 -4.15
C SER A 124 22.10 -3.35 -3.36
N ARG A 125 21.61 -3.79 -2.22
CA ARG A 125 20.89 -2.96 -1.23
C ARG A 125 21.70 -1.73 -0.85
N GLU A 126 22.99 -1.91 -0.57
CA GLU A 126 23.92 -0.81 -0.23
C GLU A 126 24.00 0.24 -1.34
N GLN A 127 24.06 -0.17 -2.62
CA GLN A 127 24.08 0.76 -3.74
C GLN A 127 22.80 1.58 -3.85
N LYS A 128 21.65 0.95 -3.62
CA LYS A 128 20.32 1.62 -3.64
C LYS A 128 20.18 2.61 -2.47
N ILE A 129 20.57 2.21 -1.26
CA ILE A 129 20.55 3.09 -0.08
C ILE A 129 21.49 4.28 -0.29
N ARG A 130 22.70 4.05 -0.80
CA ARG A 130 23.67 5.12 -1.09
C ARG A 130 23.11 6.10 -2.15
N TRP A 131 22.46 5.59 -3.18
CA TRP A 131 21.78 6.42 -4.19
C TRP A 131 20.68 7.27 -3.56
N LEU A 132 19.84 6.70 -2.72
CA LEU A 132 18.73 7.42 -2.06
C LEU A 132 19.24 8.50 -1.10
N ARG A 133 20.29 8.19 -0.30
CA ARG A 133 20.95 9.16 0.58
C ARG A 133 21.57 10.32 -0.20
N LYS A 134 22.17 10.04 -1.34
CA LYS A 134 22.68 11.10 -2.23
C LYS A 134 21.55 11.99 -2.72
N TRP A 135 20.43 11.41 -3.13
CA TRP A 135 19.24 12.16 -3.56
C TRP A 135 18.70 13.04 -2.42
N LEU A 136 18.59 12.52 -1.20
CA LEU A 136 18.20 13.29 -0.01
C LEU A 136 19.12 14.50 0.19
N ALA A 137 20.44 14.29 0.19
CA ALA A 137 21.42 15.36 0.36
C ALA A 137 21.34 16.43 -0.75
N GLU A 138 21.16 16.04 -2.02
CA GLU A 138 21.01 16.97 -3.14
C GLU A 138 19.74 17.81 -3.03
N LYS A 139 18.68 17.29 -2.40
CA LYS A 139 17.42 17.99 -2.16
C LYS A 139 17.38 18.77 -0.86
N GLY A 140 18.34 18.55 0.03
CA GLY A 140 18.34 19.13 1.36
C GLY A 140 17.30 18.53 2.29
N TYR A 141 16.97 17.23 2.11
CA TYR A 141 16.06 16.50 2.98
C TYR A 141 16.85 15.60 3.92
N ASP A 142 16.40 15.49 5.19
CA ASP A 142 17.07 14.69 6.20
C ASP A 142 16.64 13.22 6.14
N ALA A 143 15.40 12.97 5.79
CA ALA A 143 14.84 11.63 5.74
C ALA A 143 13.76 11.47 4.66
N ILE A 144 13.48 10.21 4.32
CA ILE A 144 12.33 9.78 3.50
C ILE A 144 11.64 8.61 4.17
N LEU A 145 10.32 8.65 4.24
CA LEU A 145 9.48 7.51 4.60
C LEU A 145 8.86 6.92 3.35
N LEU A 146 9.23 5.68 3.03
CA LEU A 146 8.63 4.90 1.96
C LEU A 146 7.51 4.03 2.52
N THR A 147 6.37 4.05 1.86
CA THR A 147 5.15 3.33 2.26
C THR A 147 4.59 2.46 1.13
N ALA A 148 5.09 2.62 -0.11
CA ALA A 148 4.78 1.74 -1.22
C ALA A 148 5.54 0.42 -1.09
N LEU A 149 4.83 -0.70 -0.93
CA LEU A 149 5.43 -2.01 -0.63
C LEU A 149 6.39 -2.50 -1.72
N ASP A 150 6.08 -2.22 -2.98
CA ASP A 150 6.92 -2.59 -4.13
C ASP A 150 8.20 -1.72 -4.23
N GLU A 151 8.16 -0.48 -3.75
CA GLU A 151 9.35 0.37 -3.63
C GLU A 151 10.26 -0.12 -2.50
N ILE A 152 9.69 -0.50 -1.37
CA ILE A 152 10.42 -1.08 -0.23
C ILE A 152 11.05 -2.40 -0.64
N ALA A 153 10.29 -3.29 -1.30
CA ALA A 153 10.80 -4.56 -1.81
C ALA A 153 11.97 -4.38 -2.79
N TRP A 154 11.90 -3.35 -3.65
CA TRP A 154 13.00 -3.01 -4.56
C TRP A 154 14.20 -2.42 -3.81
N MET A 155 13.98 -1.50 -2.89
CA MET A 155 15.06 -0.85 -2.11
C MET A 155 15.86 -1.85 -1.29
N LEU A 156 15.18 -2.75 -0.61
CA LEU A 156 15.82 -3.73 0.29
C LEU A 156 16.16 -5.06 -0.40
N ASN A 157 15.80 -5.24 -1.66
CA ASN A 157 15.93 -6.52 -2.37
C ASN A 157 15.24 -7.68 -1.62
N VAL A 158 14.08 -7.43 -1.02
CA VAL A 158 13.31 -8.43 -0.28
C VAL A 158 12.05 -8.83 -1.04
N ARG A 159 11.61 -10.07 -0.79
CA ARG A 159 10.32 -10.58 -1.26
C ARG A 159 9.62 -11.30 -0.13
N GLY A 160 8.30 -11.32 -0.18
CA GLY A 160 7.41 -12.07 0.70
C GLY A 160 6.11 -12.33 -0.04
N GLN A 161 5.14 -12.93 0.62
CA GLN A 161 3.82 -13.25 0.06
C GLN A 161 2.68 -12.74 0.95
N ASP A 162 2.91 -11.64 1.67
CA ASP A 162 1.90 -11.07 2.58
C ASP A 162 0.67 -10.55 1.83
N VAL A 163 0.83 -10.19 0.55
CA VAL A 163 -0.25 -9.79 -0.34
C VAL A 163 -0.40 -10.83 -1.45
N ALA A 164 -1.60 -11.40 -1.57
CA ALA A 164 -1.87 -12.41 -2.59
C ALA A 164 -1.46 -11.93 -4.00
N TYR A 165 -0.73 -12.78 -4.72
CA TYR A 165 -0.22 -12.52 -6.08
C TYR A 165 0.79 -11.35 -6.20
N ASN A 166 1.24 -10.77 -5.09
CA ASN A 166 2.27 -9.73 -5.05
C ASN A 166 3.42 -10.19 -4.17
N PRO A 167 4.66 -10.27 -4.68
CA PRO A 167 5.80 -10.74 -3.91
C PRO A 167 6.38 -9.62 -3.02
N VAL A 168 5.59 -9.11 -2.10
CA VAL A 168 5.92 -8.00 -1.21
C VAL A 168 5.71 -8.35 0.27
N VAL A 169 6.42 -7.63 1.14
CA VAL A 169 6.29 -7.69 2.59
C VAL A 169 5.53 -6.46 3.07
N MET A 170 4.51 -6.64 3.89
CA MET A 170 3.81 -5.53 4.55
C MET A 170 4.74 -4.81 5.51
N SER A 171 5.17 -3.61 5.15
CA SER A 171 6.22 -2.90 5.88
C SER A 171 6.24 -1.40 5.59
N TYR A 172 7.04 -0.68 6.40
CA TYR A 172 7.44 0.71 6.16
C TYR A 172 8.95 0.81 6.18
N LEU A 173 9.52 1.74 5.43
CA LEU A 173 10.95 1.96 5.37
C LEU A 173 11.28 3.43 5.57
N LEU A 174 11.97 3.75 6.66
CA LEU A 174 12.50 5.07 6.93
C LEU A 174 14.00 5.10 6.67
N VAL A 175 14.44 5.98 5.80
CA VAL A 175 15.86 6.17 5.47
C VAL A 175 16.28 7.58 5.83
N THR A 176 17.32 7.69 6.65
CA THR A 176 18.02 8.93 6.96
C THR A 176 19.45 8.89 6.40
N GLN A 177 20.22 9.96 6.59
CA GLN A 177 21.64 9.96 6.20
C GLN A 177 22.43 8.84 6.90
N ASP A 178 22.08 8.51 8.16
CA ASP A 178 22.85 7.59 9.00
C ASP A 178 22.14 6.25 9.21
N ASN A 179 20.81 6.21 9.21
CA ASN A 179 20.02 5.04 9.58
C ASN A 179 19.13 4.54 8.44
N VAL A 180 18.85 3.24 8.48
CA VAL A 180 17.83 2.57 7.66
C VAL A 180 16.96 1.75 8.62
N LEU A 181 15.74 2.20 8.87
CA LEU A 181 14.79 1.53 9.76
C LEU A 181 13.72 0.86 8.93
N TRP A 182 13.64 -0.45 8.99
CA TRP A 182 12.63 -1.24 8.32
C TRP A 182 11.63 -1.80 9.32
N PHE A 183 10.41 -1.31 9.26
CA PHE A 183 9.30 -1.74 10.12
C PHE A 183 8.54 -2.85 9.42
N ALA A 184 8.80 -4.08 9.80
CA ALA A 184 8.18 -5.27 9.23
C ALA A 184 7.75 -6.22 10.34
N ARG A 185 6.78 -7.08 10.04
CA ARG A 185 6.44 -8.16 10.96
C ARG A 185 7.58 -9.16 10.95
N LYS A 186 8.15 -9.38 12.11
CA LYS A 186 9.00 -10.55 12.34
C LYS A 186 8.05 -11.74 12.44
N GLY A 187 8.07 -12.61 11.44
CA GLY A 187 7.32 -13.86 11.50
C GLY A 187 7.58 -14.63 12.80
N PRO A 188 6.79 -15.68 13.11
CA PRO A 188 7.12 -16.55 14.22
C PRO A 188 8.60 -16.93 14.12
N THR A 189 9.31 -16.90 15.24
CA THR A 189 10.73 -17.28 15.27
C THR A 189 10.86 -18.61 14.53
N PRO A 190 11.63 -18.64 13.45
CA PRO A 190 11.65 -19.80 12.58
C PRO A 190 12.19 -21.02 13.34
N ASP A 191 11.77 -22.20 12.94
CA ASP A 191 12.56 -23.42 13.19
C ASP A 191 13.96 -23.20 12.56
N GLU A 192 14.99 -23.80 13.12
CA GLU A 192 16.43 -23.54 12.82
C GLU A 192 16.86 -23.63 11.33
N ASP A 193 15.94 -23.89 10.40
CA ASP A 193 16.14 -24.02 8.94
C ASP A 193 15.36 -22.97 8.12
N ASP A 194 14.95 -21.82 8.67
CA ASP A 194 14.10 -20.87 7.98
C ASP A 194 14.91 -19.82 7.19
N GLU A 195 14.64 -19.74 5.88
CA GLU A 195 15.19 -18.73 4.96
C GLU A 195 14.99 -17.27 5.43
N THR A 196 14.00 -17.03 6.30
CA THR A 196 13.71 -15.72 6.89
C THR A 196 14.82 -15.28 7.87
N GLU A 197 15.36 -16.18 8.68
CA GLU A 197 16.43 -15.86 9.64
C GLU A 197 17.72 -15.48 8.90
N ASP A 198 18.08 -16.22 7.87
CA ASP A 198 19.20 -15.92 7.00
C ASP A 198 19.02 -14.56 6.32
N SER A 199 17.81 -14.27 5.83
CA SER A 199 17.45 -12.97 5.22
C SER A 199 17.58 -11.82 6.22
N PHE A 200 17.16 -12.00 7.48
CA PHE A 200 17.35 -10.99 8.51
C PHE A 200 18.82 -10.76 8.86
N HIS A 201 19.61 -11.80 8.96
CA HIS A 201 21.05 -11.68 9.18
C HIS A 201 21.73 -10.90 8.06
N GLU A 202 21.38 -11.15 6.80
CA GLU A 202 21.90 -10.40 5.64
C GLU A 202 21.49 -8.92 5.70
N LEU A 203 20.21 -8.64 6.00
CA LEU A 203 19.73 -7.26 6.11
C LEU A 203 20.45 -6.48 7.21
N ILE A 204 20.65 -7.09 8.38
CA ILE A 204 21.35 -6.50 9.51
C ILE A 204 22.82 -6.28 9.16
N ALA A 205 23.47 -7.23 8.49
CA ALA A 205 24.86 -7.10 8.04
C ALA A 205 25.04 -5.93 7.04
N ASP A 206 24.04 -5.64 6.23
CA ASP A 206 23.98 -4.51 5.30
C ASP A 206 23.54 -3.18 5.97
N GLY A 207 23.39 -3.17 7.30
CA GLY A 207 23.08 -1.98 8.08
C GLY A 207 21.61 -1.60 8.14
N VAL A 208 20.71 -2.53 7.84
CA VAL A 208 19.25 -2.35 8.02
C VAL A 208 18.89 -2.67 9.48
N ASN A 209 18.27 -1.72 10.16
CA ASN A 209 17.75 -1.92 11.50
C ASN A 209 16.27 -2.35 11.40
N ILE A 210 16.02 -3.59 11.76
CA ILE A 210 14.69 -4.21 11.66
C ILE A 210 13.91 -3.92 12.95
N GLN A 211 12.74 -3.30 12.82
CA GLN A 211 11.81 -2.96 13.88
C GLN A 211 10.48 -3.70 13.70
N GLU A 212 9.70 -3.83 14.77
CA GLU A 212 8.34 -4.35 14.64
C GLU A 212 7.47 -3.41 13.80
N TYR A 213 6.57 -3.96 13.01
CA TYR A 213 5.66 -3.21 12.14
C TYR A 213 4.87 -2.13 12.91
N SER A 214 4.38 -2.50 14.11
CA SER A 214 3.62 -1.60 14.99
C SER A 214 4.43 -0.42 15.56
N ASP A 215 5.76 -0.50 15.54
CA ASP A 215 6.60 0.54 16.14
C ASP A 215 6.73 1.78 15.26
N VAL A 216 6.25 1.74 14.01
CA VAL A 216 6.37 2.86 13.07
C VAL A 216 5.75 4.15 13.61
N GLU A 217 4.57 4.08 14.24
CA GLU A 217 3.89 5.25 14.80
C GLU A 217 4.70 5.91 15.92
N THR A 218 5.21 5.08 16.84
CA THR A 218 6.08 5.54 17.94
C THR A 218 7.39 6.11 17.41
N ALA A 219 7.99 5.45 16.41
CA ALA A 219 9.23 5.91 15.80
C ALA A 219 9.03 7.26 15.11
N LEU A 220 7.95 7.45 14.36
CA LEU A 220 7.67 8.73 13.71
C LEU A 220 7.38 9.85 14.71
N SER A 221 6.64 9.58 15.79
CA SER A 221 6.41 10.55 16.87
C SER A 221 7.73 10.99 17.53
N ASN A 222 8.62 10.03 17.82
CA ASN A 222 9.92 10.32 18.45
C ASN A 222 10.90 11.05 17.51
N LEU A 223 10.83 10.81 16.20
CA LEU A 223 11.70 11.48 15.23
C LEU A 223 11.43 12.99 15.18
N VAL A 224 10.15 13.33 15.31
CA VAL A 224 9.70 14.72 15.28
C VAL A 224 10.03 15.45 16.56
N ASP A 225 9.89 14.79 17.72
CA ASP A 225 10.26 15.37 19.04
C ASP A 225 11.78 15.46 19.28
N GLY A 226 12.56 14.62 18.60
CA GLY A 226 13.97 14.37 18.90
C GLY A 226 14.99 15.33 18.27
N SER A 227 14.60 16.36 17.56
CA SER A 227 15.47 17.46 17.06
C SER A 227 16.49 17.12 15.96
N TYR A 228 16.48 15.91 15.38
CA TYR A 228 17.48 15.48 14.39
C TYR A 228 16.98 15.44 12.95
N ILE A 229 15.66 15.54 12.72
CA ILE A 229 15.06 15.57 11.38
C ILE A 229 14.26 16.86 11.26
N GLU A 230 14.80 17.81 10.50
CA GLU A 230 14.11 19.07 10.18
C GLU A 230 13.16 18.88 8.98
N THR A 231 13.47 17.93 8.09
CA THR A 231 12.72 17.71 6.86
C THR A 231 12.53 16.20 6.59
N LEU A 232 11.27 15.76 6.56
CA LEU A 232 10.88 14.41 6.19
C LEU A 232 10.13 14.43 4.85
N PHE A 233 10.68 13.77 3.84
CA PHE A 233 10.02 13.61 2.55
C PHE A 233 9.07 12.42 2.57
N VAL A 234 7.85 12.60 2.04
CA VAL A 234 6.83 11.55 1.93
C VAL A 234 6.05 11.68 0.62
N ASP A 235 5.61 10.55 0.08
CA ASP A 235 4.65 10.53 -1.04
C ASP A 235 3.22 10.43 -0.49
N PRO A 236 2.39 11.48 -0.62
CA PRO A 236 1.05 11.49 -0.04
C PRO A 236 0.09 10.51 -0.74
N THR A 237 0.44 9.99 -1.91
CA THR A 237 -0.40 9.03 -2.66
C THR A 237 -0.27 7.60 -2.14
N THR A 238 0.79 7.31 -1.38
CA THR A 238 1.04 6.00 -0.76
C THR A 238 1.07 6.06 0.77
N LEU A 239 1.28 7.25 1.34
CA LEU A 239 1.22 7.47 2.80
C LEU A 239 -0.21 7.35 3.28
N ASN A 240 -0.50 6.46 4.24
CA ASN A 240 -1.80 6.40 4.85
C ASN A 240 -2.09 7.62 5.74
N TYR A 241 -3.37 7.94 5.88
CA TYR A 241 -3.80 9.15 6.61
C TYR A 241 -3.52 9.07 8.11
N ASN A 242 -3.43 7.86 8.69
CA ASN A 242 -3.08 7.67 10.09
C ASN A 242 -1.64 8.17 10.37
N LEU A 243 -0.66 7.70 9.61
CA LEU A 243 0.72 8.18 9.74
C LEU A 243 0.86 9.66 9.38
N TYR A 244 0.11 10.12 8.38
CA TYR A 244 0.06 11.56 8.06
C TYR A 244 -0.45 12.40 9.24
N SER A 245 -1.50 11.95 9.93
CA SER A 245 -2.04 12.65 11.10
C SER A 245 -1.02 12.74 12.23
N ILE A 246 -0.33 11.63 12.52
CA ILE A 246 0.76 11.59 13.52
C ILE A 246 1.86 12.60 13.17
N LEU A 247 2.32 12.59 11.92
CA LEU A 247 3.36 13.52 11.47
C LEU A 247 2.90 14.98 11.55
N LYS A 248 1.66 15.26 11.14
CA LYS A 248 1.09 16.61 11.16
C LYS A 248 0.95 17.17 12.58
N ASP A 249 0.49 16.35 13.51
CA ASP A 249 0.24 16.76 14.91
C ASP A 249 1.55 17.05 15.65
N ASN A 250 2.63 16.35 15.30
CA ASN A 250 3.92 16.47 15.95
C ASN A 250 4.86 17.51 15.29
N SER A 251 4.78 17.71 13.95
CA SER A 251 5.65 18.69 13.25
C SER A 251 5.15 19.09 11.86
N PRO A 252 4.14 19.94 11.77
CA PRO A 252 3.54 20.31 10.49
C PRO A 252 4.49 21.02 9.50
N GLN A 253 5.62 21.58 9.97
CA GLN A 253 6.57 22.32 9.13
C GLN A 253 7.69 21.46 8.55
N SER A 254 7.86 20.22 9.02
CA SER A 254 8.95 19.33 8.64
C SER A 254 8.58 18.34 7.54
N ILE A 255 7.32 18.30 7.09
CA ILE A 255 6.86 17.34 6.08
C ILE A 255 6.94 17.95 4.69
N VAL A 256 7.69 17.30 3.80
CA VAL A 256 7.80 17.68 2.38
C VAL A 256 7.06 16.64 1.54
N PHE A 257 6.05 17.10 0.80
CA PHE A 257 5.24 16.23 -0.07
C PHE A 257 5.80 16.21 -1.49
N GLY A 258 5.84 15.01 -2.08
CA GLY A 258 6.20 14.85 -3.47
C GLY A 258 6.09 13.40 -3.93
N THR A 259 6.25 13.19 -5.23
CA THR A 259 6.31 11.83 -5.79
C THR A 259 7.60 11.14 -5.40
N SER A 260 7.51 9.89 -4.96
CA SER A 260 8.67 9.10 -4.56
C SER A 260 9.71 8.98 -5.70
N PRO A 261 10.99 9.28 -5.42
CA PRO A 261 12.05 9.08 -6.41
C PRO A 261 12.31 7.61 -6.72
N VAL A 262 11.91 6.71 -5.81
CA VAL A 262 12.16 5.27 -5.93
C VAL A 262 11.33 4.66 -7.04
N GLY A 263 10.05 5.02 -7.17
CA GLY A 263 9.19 4.53 -8.25
C GLY A 263 9.75 4.84 -9.63
N LEU A 264 10.21 6.08 -9.84
CA LEU A 264 10.85 6.47 -11.10
C LEU A 264 12.17 5.72 -11.32
N ARG A 265 13.01 5.57 -10.30
CA ARG A 265 14.29 4.87 -10.41
C ARG A 265 14.09 3.38 -10.71
N LYS A 266 13.16 2.73 -10.02
CA LYS A 266 12.76 1.33 -10.24
C LYS A 266 12.23 1.10 -11.65
N SER A 267 11.55 2.07 -12.25
CA SER A 267 11.02 1.96 -13.61
C SER A 267 12.11 1.82 -14.68
N VAL A 268 13.31 2.35 -14.43
CA VAL A 268 14.47 2.24 -15.33
C VAL A 268 15.27 0.98 -14.97
N LYS A 269 14.98 -0.10 -15.68
CA LYS A 269 15.57 -1.43 -15.42
C LYS A 269 17.05 -1.48 -15.83
N ASN A 270 17.86 -2.15 -15.02
CA ASN A 270 19.24 -2.51 -15.38
C ASN A 270 19.29 -3.77 -16.25
N ASP A 271 20.49 -4.13 -16.75
CA ASP A 271 20.64 -5.25 -17.68
C ASP A 271 20.30 -6.62 -17.06
N VAL A 272 20.52 -6.79 -15.75
CA VAL A 272 20.17 -8.02 -15.02
C VAL A 272 18.64 -8.13 -14.91
N GLU A 273 17.98 -7.07 -14.49
CA GLU A 273 16.51 -7.00 -14.42
C GLU A 273 15.87 -7.23 -15.80
N ILE A 274 16.45 -6.65 -16.89
CA ILE A 274 15.95 -6.87 -18.26
C ILE A 274 16.11 -8.33 -18.68
N THR A 275 17.22 -8.95 -18.33
CA THR A 275 17.48 -10.37 -18.66
C THR A 275 16.48 -11.26 -17.93
N GLY A 276 16.33 -11.09 -16.61
CA GLY A 276 15.36 -11.84 -15.81
C GLY A 276 13.91 -11.66 -16.29
N MET A 277 13.53 -10.44 -16.68
CA MET A 277 12.19 -10.20 -17.28
C MET A 277 11.99 -10.96 -18.59
N LYS A 278 13.01 -11.02 -19.45
CA LYS A 278 12.91 -11.78 -20.72
C LYS A 278 12.77 -13.29 -20.47
N GLU A 279 13.52 -13.82 -19.52
CA GLU A 279 13.44 -15.23 -19.12
C GLU A 279 12.07 -15.55 -18.52
N ALA A 280 11.60 -14.75 -17.57
CA ALA A 280 10.26 -14.91 -16.97
C ALA A 280 9.15 -14.85 -18.03
N HIS A 281 9.21 -13.92 -18.99
CA HIS A 281 8.22 -13.84 -20.08
C HIS A 281 8.27 -15.05 -21.03
N LEU A 282 9.42 -15.67 -21.21
CA LEU A 282 9.52 -16.91 -22.00
C LEU A 282 8.81 -18.06 -21.28
N GLU A 283 9.06 -18.23 -20.00
CA GLU A 283 8.40 -19.26 -19.17
C GLU A 283 6.90 -19.04 -19.08
N ASP A 284 6.46 -17.81 -18.82
CA ASP A 284 5.06 -17.41 -18.79
C ASP A 284 4.36 -17.64 -20.13
N GLY A 285 5.03 -17.29 -21.24
CA GLY A 285 4.55 -17.56 -22.59
C GLY A 285 4.31 -19.05 -22.87
N ILE A 286 5.22 -19.91 -22.40
CA ILE A 286 5.05 -21.37 -22.52
C ILE A 286 3.86 -21.85 -21.66
N ALA A 287 3.70 -21.32 -20.46
CA ALA A 287 2.56 -21.65 -19.60
C ALA A 287 1.24 -21.19 -20.24
N MET A 288 1.21 -20.00 -20.82
CA MET A 288 0.04 -19.44 -21.50
C MET A 288 -0.35 -20.29 -22.73
N GLU A 289 0.60 -20.70 -23.58
CA GLU A 289 0.33 -21.57 -24.72
C GLU A 289 -0.27 -22.94 -24.29
N ARG A 290 0.27 -23.52 -23.20
CA ARG A 290 -0.29 -24.76 -22.63
C ARG A 290 -1.69 -24.56 -22.09
N PHE A 291 -1.93 -23.47 -21.40
CA PHE A 291 -3.26 -23.11 -20.89
C PHE A 291 -4.26 -22.91 -22.01
N LEU A 292 -3.94 -22.16 -23.05
CA LEU A 292 -4.82 -21.93 -24.19
C LEU A 292 -5.16 -23.24 -24.92
N HIS A 293 -4.18 -24.11 -25.11
CA HIS A 293 -4.41 -25.42 -25.71
C HIS A 293 -5.32 -26.30 -24.84
N TRP A 294 -5.09 -26.34 -23.53
CA TRP A 294 -5.94 -27.06 -22.59
C TRP A 294 -7.37 -26.50 -22.61
N LEU A 295 -7.54 -25.20 -22.52
CA LEU A 295 -8.85 -24.54 -22.52
C LEU A 295 -9.63 -24.87 -23.80
N GLN A 296 -8.98 -24.75 -24.96
CA GLN A 296 -9.61 -25.06 -26.24
C GLN A 296 -10.05 -26.53 -26.32
N THR A 297 -9.17 -27.47 -25.96
CA THR A 297 -9.50 -28.90 -25.99
C THR A 297 -10.58 -29.28 -25.01
N SER A 298 -10.60 -28.73 -23.81
CA SER A 298 -11.64 -28.98 -22.82
C SER A 298 -13.00 -28.41 -23.23
N VAL A 299 -13.04 -27.21 -23.82
CA VAL A 299 -14.28 -26.63 -24.35
C VAL A 299 -14.81 -27.46 -25.54
N GLU A 300 -13.93 -27.90 -26.45
CA GLU A 300 -14.31 -28.78 -27.57
C GLU A 300 -14.81 -30.14 -27.10
N ALA A 301 -14.29 -30.67 -25.98
CA ALA A 301 -14.76 -31.90 -25.36
C ALA A 301 -16.09 -31.75 -24.61
N GLY A 302 -16.56 -30.52 -24.39
CA GLY A 302 -17.79 -30.21 -23.65
C GLY A 302 -17.63 -30.25 -22.13
N ASP A 303 -16.41 -30.11 -21.61
CA ASP A 303 -16.14 -30.05 -20.18
C ASP A 303 -16.77 -28.79 -19.57
N ALA A 304 -17.38 -28.93 -18.41
CA ALA A 304 -17.90 -27.80 -17.65
C ALA A 304 -16.76 -27.14 -16.88
N ILE A 305 -16.16 -26.11 -17.46
CA ILE A 305 -15.05 -25.35 -16.87
C ILE A 305 -15.57 -23.99 -16.40
N ASN A 306 -15.14 -23.56 -15.22
CA ASN A 306 -15.34 -22.21 -14.74
C ASN A 306 -13.99 -21.49 -14.56
N GLU A 307 -14.03 -20.15 -14.36
CA GLU A 307 -12.86 -19.30 -14.23
C GLU A 307 -11.96 -19.66 -13.04
N TYR A 308 -12.53 -20.28 -11.99
CA TYR A 308 -11.77 -20.71 -10.82
C TYR A 308 -10.95 -21.99 -11.08
N GLU A 309 -11.46 -22.87 -11.93
CA GLU A 309 -10.79 -24.13 -12.30
C GLU A 309 -9.72 -23.90 -13.39
N ALA A 310 -9.86 -22.83 -14.12
CA ALA A 310 -8.94 -22.43 -15.16
C ALA A 310 -7.72 -21.63 -14.63
#